data_d08974329b489967f84f760dbafa2a50
#
_entry.id   d08974329b489967f84f760dbafa2a50
#
_cell.length_a   1.000
_cell.length_b   1.000
_cell.length_c   1.000
_cell.angle_alpha   90.00
_cell.angle_beta   90.00
_cell.angle_gamma   90.00
#
_symmetry.space_group_name_H-M   'P 1'
#
loop_
_entity.id
_entity.type
_entity.pdbx_description
1 polymer ?
#
loop_
_entity_poly.entity_id
_entity_poly.type
_entity_poly.pdbx_seq_one_letter_code
_entity_poly.pdbx_strand_id
1 'polypeptide(L)'
;MGFELANGAIRPYAHPGRRCKGTARRNFVDPSRDIHGILAKVGILGIMTVGMLRTMIVLALALIAGAFSITGDAAAAGRPEPWQMGFQTPASPVMERIIEFHNQLFVIELLIVVLVMGILITIIFRFNSKANPVPTKTTDNTLLEVIWTAIPVFILMIIAVPSLKLLYYADTVQESEMTVKITGNQWFWSYSYPDHGDIDFDSVLVPDDELKEGQPRLLSVDNPIVLPAETAVRLLFTSADVIHNWAVPSLGVKLDAVPGRINESWVHISAEGDYYGMCSELCGVNHGFMPIHIKSVSKAEFAEWVETAKEEFAATENDGAFRLTDARARIR
;
A
#
# COMPACT_ATOMS: atom_id res chain seq x y z
N MET A 1 -47.34 -5.36 35.31
CA MET A 1 -48.68 -5.73 34.87
C MET A 1 -48.54 -6.92 33.96
N GLY A 2 -48.89 -8.12 34.22
CA GLY A 2 -49.70 -8.86 35.11
C GLY A 2 -49.57 -10.29 34.63
N PHE A 3 -49.06 -11.15 35.47
CA PHE A 3 -48.95 -12.60 35.22
C PHE A 3 -50.33 -13.23 35.40
N GLU A 4 -50.69 -14.17 34.54
CA GLU A 4 -51.72 -15.14 34.84
C GLU A 4 -51.32 -16.54 34.40
N LEU A 5 -51.21 -17.43 35.38
CA LEU A 5 -50.94 -18.86 35.25
C LEU A 5 -52.28 -19.58 35.16
N ALA A 6 -52.45 -20.46 34.19
CA ALA A 6 -53.55 -21.43 34.21
C ALA A 6 -53.08 -22.85 33.95
N ASN A 7 -53.31 -23.71 34.92
CA ASN A 7 -53.11 -25.15 34.93
C ASN A 7 -53.96 -25.87 33.89
N GLY A 8 -53.38 -26.88 33.18
CA GLY A 8 -54.12 -27.75 32.28
C GLY A 8 -53.45 -29.10 32.10
N ALA A 9 -54.04 -30.11 32.71
CA ALA A 9 -53.59 -31.48 32.80
C ALA A 9 -53.46 -32.19 31.41
N ILE A 10 -52.41 -32.97 31.28
CA ILE A 10 -52.16 -33.87 30.14
C ILE A 10 -52.99 -35.13 30.29
N ARG A 11 -53.85 -35.42 29.30
CA ARG A 11 -54.57 -36.71 29.16
C ARG A 11 -53.85 -37.57 28.10
N PRO A 12 -53.64 -38.86 28.33
CA PRO A 12 -53.09 -39.75 27.31
C PRO A 12 -54.17 -40.18 26.32
N TYR A 13 -53.81 -40.12 25.01
CA TYR A 13 -54.65 -40.61 23.94
C TYR A 13 -54.40 -42.14 23.73
N ALA A 14 -55.47 -42.97 23.87
CA ALA A 14 -55.46 -44.37 23.54
C ALA A 14 -55.76 -44.56 22.03
N HIS A 15 -54.91 -45.28 21.33
CA HIS A 15 -55.15 -45.71 19.95
C HIS A 15 -55.76 -47.12 19.92
N PRO A 16 -56.82 -47.35 19.15
CA PRO A 16 -57.38 -48.69 18.92
C PRO A 16 -56.54 -49.50 17.93
N GLY A 17 -56.31 -50.72 18.25
CA GLY A 17 -55.50 -51.67 17.46
C GLY A 17 -56.03 -51.99 16.07
N ARG A 18 -55.12 -52.05 15.08
CA ARG A 18 -55.30 -52.73 13.80
C ARG A 18 -54.33 -53.91 13.71
N ARG A 19 -54.87 -55.12 13.63
CA ARG A 19 -54.14 -56.32 13.28
C ARG A 19 -53.89 -56.31 11.77
N CYS A 20 -52.67 -56.25 11.34
CA CYS A 20 -52.30 -56.62 9.99
C CYS A 20 -51.48 -57.92 10.00
N LYS A 21 -52.04 -58.94 9.45
CA LYS A 21 -51.34 -60.17 9.02
C LYS A 21 -50.64 -59.81 7.70
N GLY A 22 -49.34 -59.79 7.68
CA GLY A 22 -48.56 -59.66 6.45
C GLY A 22 -47.25 -60.41 6.64
N THR A 23 -47.09 -61.49 5.91
CA THR A 23 -45.88 -62.31 5.79
C THR A 23 -44.81 -61.50 5.10
N ALA A 24 -43.88 -60.87 5.86
CA ALA A 24 -42.73 -60.19 5.29
C ALA A 24 -41.65 -61.25 4.91
N ARG A 25 -41.43 -61.47 3.62
CA ARG A 25 -40.22 -62.06 3.12
C ARG A 25 -39.03 -61.16 3.55
N ARG A 26 -38.17 -61.61 4.42
CA ARG A 26 -36.87 -60.99 4.71
C ARG A 26 -35.97 -61.20 3.48
N ASN A 27 -35.84 -60.13 2.69
CA ASN A 27 -34.74 -60.06 1.73
C ASN A 27 -33.46 -59.89 2.58
N PHE A 28 -32.64 -60.91 2.58
CA PHE A 28 -31.32 -60.90 3.20
C PHE A 28 -30.43 -60.02 2.29
N VAL A 29 -30.22 -58.77 2.70
CA VAL A 29 -29.28 -57.87 2.04
C VAL A 29 -27.89 -58.31 2.46
N ASP A 30 -27.09 -58.75 1.52
CA ASP A 30 -25.69 -59.14 1.71
C ASP A 30 -24.85 -57.91 2.09
N PRO A 31 -24.35 -57.78 3.31
CA PRO A 31 -23.61 -56.62 3.77
C PRO A 31 -22.24 -56.44 3.07
N SER A 32 -21.76 -57.46 2.34
CA SER A 32 -20.48 -57.40 1.64
C SER A 32 -20.52 -56.55 0.35
N ARG A 33 -21.70 -56.36 -0.29
CA ARG A 33 -21.83 -55.56 -1.50
C ARG A 33 -21.84 -54.05 -1.25
N ASP A 34 -22.27 -53.61 -0.09
CA ASP A 34 -22.33 -52.17 0.24
C ASP A 34 -20.98 -51.57 0.64
N ILE A 35 -20.06 -52.37 1.22
CA ILE A 35 -18.75 -51.90 1.65
C ILE A 35 -17.86 -51.49 0.47
N HIS A 36 -17.88 -52.27 -0.63
CA HIS A 36 -17.12 -51.93 -1.83
C HIS A 36 -17.64 -50.65 -2.54
N GLY A 37 -18.96 -50.41 -2.53
CA GLY A 37 -19.54 -49.19 -3.04
C GLY A 37 -19.22 -47.94 -2.23
N ILE A 38 -19.14 -48.06 -0.91
CA ILE A 38 -18.78 -46.98 0.01
C ILE A 38 -17.30 -46.66 -0.11
N LEU A 39 -16.42 -47.67 -0.16
CA LEU A 39 -14.97 -47.46 -0.30
C LEU A 39 -14.60 -46.84 -1.66
N ALA A 40 -15.29 -47.22 -2.74
CA ALA A 40 -15.09 -46.59 -4.05
C ALA A 40 -15.53 -45.11 -4.06
N LYS A 41 -16.65 -44.77 -3.43
CA LYS A 41 -17.12 -43.38 -3.34
C LYS A 41 -16.19 -42.50 -2.47
N VAL A 42 -15.68 -43.04 -1.37
CA VAL A 42 -14.72 -42.34 -0.51
C VAL A 42 -13.39 -42.14 -1.22
N GLY A 43 -12.91 -43.15 -1.97
CA GLY A 43 -11.68 -43.04 -2.76
C GLY A 43 -11.77 -42.00 -3.88
N ILE A 44 -12.87 -42.01 -4.64
CA ILE A 44 -13.08 -41.02 -5.71
C ILE A 44 -13.23 -39.62 -5.16
N LEU A 45 -13.93 -39.42 -4.05
CA LEU A 45 -14.09 -38.12 -3.40
C LEU A 45 -12.75 -37.59 -2.84
N GLY A 46 -11.91 -38.46 -2.29
CA GLY A 46 -10.56 -38.13 -1.81
C GLY A 46 -9.62 -37.72 -2.96
N ILE A 47 -9.68 -38.40 -4.09
CA ILE A 47 -8.87 -38.10 -5.29
C ILE A 47 -9.31 -36.75 -5.90
N MET A 48 -10.62 -36.47 -5.97
CA MET A 48 -11.15 -35.20 -6.48
C MET A 48 -10.73 -34.02 -5.58
N THR A 49 -10.73 -34.18 -4.25
CA THR A 49 -10.31 -33.10 -3.32
C THR A 49 -8.81 -32.85 -3.38
N VAL A 50 -7.98 -33.86 -3.49
CA VAL A 50 -6.53 -33.73 -3.66
C VAL A 50 -6.18 -33.13 -5.03
N GLY A 51 -6.89 -33.53 -6.11
CA GLY A 51 -6.74 -32.94 -7.43
C GLY A 51 -7.08 -31.45 -7.44
N MET A 52 -8.21 -31.08 -6.84
CA MET A 52 -8.67 -29.68 -6.75
C MET A 52 -7.72 -28.82 -5.91
N LEU A 53 -7.19 -29.34 -4.80
CA LEU A 53 -6.19 -28.66 -3.98
C LEU A 53 -4.88 -28.44 -4.75
N ARG A 54 -4.40 -29.46 -5.49
CA ARG A 54 -3.21 -29.32 -6.36
C ARG A 54 -3.42 -28.28 -7.43
N THR A 55 -4.58 -28.26 -8.10
CA THR A 55 -4.90 -27.26 -9.12
C THR A 55 -4.93 -25.83 -8.53
N MET A 56 -5.51 -25.65 -7.35
CA MET A 56 -5.52 -24.35 -6.66
C MET A 56 -4.12 -23.89 -6.27
N ILE A 57 -3.26 -24.81 -5.80
CA ILE A 57 -1.86 -24.49 -5.47
C ILE A 57 -1.09 -24.09 -6.74
N VAL A 58 -1.27 -24.82 -7.84
CA VAL A 58 -0.61 -24.52 -9.12
C VAL A 58 -1.09 -23.18 -9.68
N LEU A 59 -2.39 -22.88 -9.61
CA LEU A 59 -2.94 -21.57 -10.01
C LEU A 59 -2.43 -20.44 -9.12
N ALA A 60 -2.36 -20.64 -7.82
CA ALA A 60 -1.79 -19.66 -6.89
C ALA A 60 -0.31 -19.41 -7.19
N LEU A 61 0.47 -20.46 -7.41
CA LEU A 61 1.89 -20.33 -7.78
C LEU A 61 2.07 -19.67 -9.15
N ALA A 62 1.20 -19.94 -10.12
CA ALA A 62 1.21 -19.31 -11.44
C ALA A 62 0.84 -17.81 -11.36
N LEU A 63 -0.11 -17.43 -10.50
CA LEU A 63 -0.47 -16.05 -10.22
C LEU A 63 0.69 -15.30 -9.53
N ILE A 64 1.34 -15.96 -8.57
CA ILE A 64 2.54 -15.40 -7.89
C ILE A 64 3.67 -15.22 -8.91
N ALA A 65 3.96 -16.23 -9.74
CA ALA A 65 5.00 -16.13 -10.77
C ALA A 65 4.67 -15.06 -11.82
N GLY A 66 3.41 -14.91 -12.22
CA GLY A 66 2.94 -13.88 -13.14
C GLY A 66 3.08 -12.46 -12.57
N ALA A 67 2.80 -12.28 -11.28
CA ALA A 67 2.96 -11.00 -10.60
C ALA A 67 4.43 -10.52 -10.53
N PHE A 68 5.39 -11.46 -10.47
CA PHE A 68 6.83 -11.14 -10.48
C PHE A 68 7.43 -10.93 -11.88
N SER A 69 6.70 -11.24 -12.95
CA SER A 69 7.23 -11.18 -14.34
C SER A 69 6.96 -9.85 -15.04
N ILE A 70 6.30 -8.89 -14.39
CA ILE A 70 6.03 -7.56 -14.97
C ILE A 70 7.16 -6.60 -14.56
N THR A 71 8.39 -6.93 -14.96
CA THR A 71 9.47 -5.96 -14.99
C THR A 71 9.56 -5.43 -16.43
N GLY A 72 8.76 -4.43 -16.75
CA GLY A 72 9.01 -3.62 -17.92
C GLY A 72 10.26 -2.80 -17.69
N ASP A 73 11.13 -2.69 -18.72
CA ASP A 73 12.17 -1.69 -18.77
C ASP A 73 11.52 -0.29 -18.73
N ALA A 74 11.25 0.20 -17.54
CA ALA A 74 10.89 1.58 -17.34
C ALA A 74 12.19 2.39 -17.45
N ALA A 75 12.39 3.11 -18.56
CA ALA A 75 13.24 4.27 -18.55
C ALA A 75 12.83 5.08 -17.31
N ALA A 76 13.82 5.45 -16.48
CA ALA A 76 13.60 6.03 -15.15
C ALA A 76 12.84 7.36 -15.22
N ALA A 77 11.54 7.29 -15.46
CA ALA A 77 10.67 8.41 -15.31
C ALA A 77 10.25 8.45 -13.83
N GLY A 78 10.81 9.37 -13.05
CA GLY A 78 10.42 9.63 -11.68
C GLY A 78 8.99 10.18 -11.57
N ARG A 79 8.07 9.64 -12.39
CA ARG A 79 6.66 10.02 -12.50
C ARG A 79 5.77 8.78 -12.59
N PRO A 80 4.48 8.89 -12.23
CA PRO A 80 3.53 7.80 -12.40
C PRO A 80 3.30 7.48 -13.89
N GLU A 81 3.10 6.19 -14.19
CA GLU A 81 2.80 5.71 -15.52
C GLU A 81 1.39 5.15 -15.64
N PRO A 82 0.76 5.20 -16.84
CA PRO A 82 -0.56 4.63 -17.05
C PRO A 82 -0.59 3.14 -16.68
N TRP A 83 -1.62 2.73 -15.91
CA TRP A 83 -1.85 1.34 -15.47
C TRP A 83 -0.73 0.75 -14.58
N GLN A 84 0.10 1.58 -13.99
CA GLN A 84 1.15 1.15 -13.07
C GLN A 84 0.54 0.45 -11.85
N MET A 85 0.87 -0.83 -11.65
CA MET A 85 0.37 -1.66 -10.55
C MET A 85 1.26 -1.60 -9.31
N GLY A 86 2.53 -1.27 -9.47
CA GLY A 86 3.52 -1.16 -8.40
C GLY A 86 3.93 0.28 -8.12
N PHE A 87 4.98 0.43 -7.31
CA PHE A 87 5.60 1.72 -7.09
C PHE A 87 6.34 2.23 -8.35
N GLN A 88 6.65 3.52 -8.35
CA GLN A 88 7.57 4.10 -9.32
C GLN A 88 8.94 3.44 -9.19
N THR A 89 9.74 3.51 -10.26
CA THR A 89 11.13 3.03 -10.24
C THR A 89 11.90 3.70 -9.10
N PRO A 90 12.55 2.93 -8.22
CA PRO A 90 13.29 3.50 -7.10
C PRO A 90 14.49 4.28 -7.61
N ALA A 91 14.70 5.47 -7.05
CA ALA A 91 15.81 6.33 -7.38
C ALA A 91 16.62 6.74 -6.13
N SER A 92 16.40 6.03 -5.02
CA SER A 92 17.13 6.23 -3.78
C SER A 92 17.27 4.92 -3.01
N PRO A 93 18.30 4.76 -2.16
CA PRO A 93 18.46 3.59 -1.30
C PRO A 93 17.29 3.40 -0.29
N VAL A 94 16.62 4.48 0.08
CA VAL A 94 15.41 4.42 0.94
C VAL A 94 14.27 3.77 0.18
N MET A 95 14.00 4.21 -1.06
CA MET A 95 12.89 3.67 -1.85
C MET A 95 13.14 2.21 -2.25
N GLU A 96 14.37 1.81 -2.55
CA GLU A 96 14.71 0.39 -2.78
C GLU A 96 14.29 -0.48 -1.60
N ARG A 97 14.63 -0.08 -0.37
CA ARG A 97 14.26 -0.82 0.85
C ARG A 97 12.75 -0.81 1.12
N ILE A 98 12.07 0.29 0.77
CA ILE A 98 10.60 0.36 0.84
C ILE A 98 9.98 -0.69 -0.08
N ILE A 99 10.46 -0.80 -1.32
CA ILE A 99 9.97 -1.80 -2.29
C ILE A 99 10.26 -3.23 -1.82
N GLU A 100 11.47 -3.50 -1.31
CA GLU A 100 11.81 -4.81 -0.75
C GLU A 100 10.86 -5.20 0.39
N PHE A 101 10.64 -4.29 1.33
CA PHE A 101 9.73 -4.52 2.45
C PHE A 101 8.28 -4.69 1.99
N HIS A 102 7.81 -3.87 1.05
CA HIS A 102 6.49 -4.02 0.43
C HIS A 102 6.31 -5.40 -0.21
N ASN A 103 7.28 -5.88 -0.98
CA ASN A 103 7.21 -7.19 -1.61
C ASN A 103 7.12 -8.32 -0.58
N GLN A 104 7.84 -8.21 0.55
CA GLN A 104 7.71 -9.16 1.66
C GLN A 104 6.30 -9.16 2.25
N LEU A 105 5.72 -7.98 2.50
CA LEU A 105 4.35 -7.83 2.99
C LEU A 105 3.34 -8.40 2.00
N PHE A 106 3.48 -8.09 0.72
CA PHE A 106 2.59 -8.59 -0.33
C PHE A 106 2.53 -10.12 -0.39
N VAL A 107 3.68 -10.79 -0.23
CA VAL A 107 3.73 -12.26 -0.17
C VAL A 107 2.98 -12.79 1.06
N ILE A 108 3.17 -12.18 2.22
CA ILE A 108 2.46 -12.57 3.46
C ILE A 108 0.95 -12.37 3.30
N GLU A 109 0.52 -11.22 2.79
CA GLU A 109 -0.90 -10.92 2.54
C GLU A 109 -1.52 -11.89 1.54
N LEU A 110 -0.84 -12.18 0.45
CA LEU A 110 -1.30 -13.13 -0.55
C LEU A 110 -1.50 -14.54 0.04
N LEU A 111 -0.58 -15.00 0.88
CA LEU A 111 -0.71 -16.29 1.58
C LEU A 111 -1.93 -16.30 2.52
N ILE A 112 -2.17 -15.22 3.25
CA ILE A 112 -3.34 -15.08 4.12
C ILE A 112 -4.63 -15.11 3.29
N VAL A 113 -4.69 -14.33 2.20
CA VAL A 113 -5.86 -14.29 1.30
C VAL A 113 -6.14 -15.66 0.70
N VAL A 114 -5.12 -16.36 0.20
CA VAL A 114 -5.27 -17.71 -0.36
C VAL A 114 -5.78 -18.70 0.70
N LEU A 115 -5.25 -18.64 1.91
CA LEU A 115 -5.71 -19.46 3.04
C LEU A 115 -7.18 -19.20 3.36
N VAL A 116 -7.57 -17.95 3.55
CA VAL A 116 -8.94 -17.56 3.90
C VAL A 116 -9.91 -17.93 2.78
N MET A 117 -9.56 -17.64 1.53
CA MET A 117 -10.36 -18.02 0.37
C MET A 117 -10.53 -19.54 0.26
N GLY A 118 -9.46 -20.30 0.51
CA GLY A 118 -9.51 -21.77 0.54
C GLY A 118 -10.45 -22.29 1.62
N ILE A 119 -10.44 -21.71 2.81
CA ILE A 119 -11.37 -22.05 3.90
C ILE A 119 -12.81 -21.73 3.48
N LEU A 120 -13.09 -20.51 2.97
CA LEU A 120 -14.42 -20.10 2.54
C LEU A 120 -14.99 -21.01 1.44
N ILE A 121 -14.19 -21.30 0.42
CA ILE A 121 -14.55 -22.21 -0.66
C ILE A 121 -14.88 -23.61 -0.08
N THR A 122 -14.06 -24.10 0.84
CA THR A 122 -14.29 -25.39 1.51
C THR A 122 -15.61 -25.40 2.28
N ILE A 123 -15.92 -24.33 3.01
CA ILE A 123 -17.18 -24.17 3.75
C ILE A 123 -18.37 -24.23 2.78
N ILE A 124 -18.32 -23.45 1.69
CA ILE A 124 -19.43 -23.39 0.71
C ILE A 124 -19.70 -24.74 0.10
N PHE A 125 -18.68 -25.50 -0.31
CA PHE A 125 -18.87 -26.76 -1.00
C PHE A 125 -19.09 -27.94 -0.06
N ARG A 126 -18.46 -27.97 1.12
CA ARG A 126 -18.46 -29.13 2.01
C ARG A 126 -19.52 -29.04 3.12
N PHE A 127 -19.85 -27.82 3.58
CA PHE A 127 -20.71 -27.59 4.75
C PHE A 127 -22.08 -26.95 4.40
N ASN A 128 -22.52 -27.06 3.13
CA ASN A 128 -23.86 -26.65 2.74
C ASN A 128 -24.92 -27.69 3.18
N SER A 129 -26.19 -27.30 3.21
CA SER A 129 -27.31 -28.13 3.68
C SER A 129 -27.51 -29.43 2.90
N LYS A 130 -27.04 -29.54 1.63
CA LYS A 130 -27.14 -30.75 0.82
C LYS A 130 -25.98 -31.72 1.12
N ALA A 131 -24.77 -31.19 1.29
CA ALA A 131 -23.57 -31.97 1.55
C ALA A 131 -23.44 -32.39 3.03
N ASN A 132 -23.97 -31.56 3.96
CA ASN A 132 -23.92 -31.78 5.39
C ASN A 132 -25.29 -31.52 6.05
N PRO A 133 -26.28 -32.41 5.83
CA PRO A 133 -27.65 -32.18 6.29
C PRO A 133 -27.83 -32.23 7.81
N VAL A 134 -26.90 -32.87 8.53
CA VAL A 134 -26.90 -32.95 9.99
C VAL A 134 -25.60 -32.34 10.53
N PRO A 135 -25.64 -31.08 10.98
CA PRO A 135 -24.43 -30.41 11.49
C PRO A 135 -23.99 -31.03 12.81
N THR A 136 -22.67 -30.99 13.08
CA THR A 136 -22.12 -31.39 14.38
C THR A 136 -22.52 -30.36 15.45
N LYS A 137 -22.56 -30.81 16.71
CA LYS A 137 -22.85 -29.94 17.87
C LYS A 137 -21.57 -29.38 18.52
N THR A 138 -20.41 -29.59 17.92
CA THR A 138 -19.15 -29.06 18.43
C THR A 138 -19.14 -27.54 18.22
N THR A 139 -19.01 -26.77 19.28
CA THR A 139 -19.10 -25.31 19.29
C THR A 139 -17.75 -24.64 19.55
N ASP A 140 -16.82 -25.34 20.14
CA ASP A 140 -15.53 -24.83 20.59
C ASP A 140 -14.39 -25.84 20.38
N ASN A 141 -13.18 -25.33 20.26
CA ASN A 141 -11.94 -26.11 20.23
C ASN A 141 -10.78 -25.23 20.71
N THR A 142 -10.42 -25.37 21.95
CA THR A 142 -9.36 -24.58 22.61
C THR A 142 -8.03 -24.62 21.87
N LEU A 143 -7.64 -25.77 21.33
CA LEU A 143 -6.38 -25.86 20.56
C LEU A 143 -6.43 -25.00 19.30
N LEU A 144 -7.55 -25.03 18.56
CA LEU A 144 -7.75 -24.22 17.38
C LEU A 144 -7.74 -22.73 17.72
N GLU A 145 -8.37 -22.35 18.83
CA GLU A 145 -8.42 -20.98 19.35
C GLU A 145 -7.02 -20.44 19.66
N VAL A 146 -6.20 -21.23 20.35
CA VAL A 146 -4.80 -20.88 20.62
C VAL A 146 -4.01 -20.72 19.32
N ILE A 147 -4.22 -21.61 18.34
CA ILE A 147 -3.52 -21.56 17.04
C ILE A 147 -3.89 -20.29 16.27
N TRP A 148 -5.19 -19.99 16.12
CA TRP A 148 -5.59 -18.80 15.36
C TRP A 148 -5.27 -17.48 16.05
N THR A 149 -5.02 -17.48 17.36
CA THR A 149 -4.51 -16.31 18.09
C THR A 149 -2.99 -16.19 17.96
N ALA A 150 -2.26 -17.29 18.09
CA ALA A 150 -0.80 -17.29 18.09
C ALA A 150 -0.21 -16.97 16.69
N ILE A 151 -0.79 -17.54 15.61
CA ILE A 151 -0.27 -17.34 14.25
C ILE A 151 -0.22 -15.86 13.84
N PRO A 152 -1.30 -15.04 13.98
CA PRO A 152 -1.23 -13.61 13.67
C PRO A 152 -0.19 -12.86 14.50
N VAL A 153 -0.03 -13.19 15.77
CA VAL A 153 1.00 -12.58 16.63
C VAL A 153 2.41 -12.88 16.10
N PHE A 154 2.68 -14.13 15.69
CA PHE A 154 3.95 -14.49 15.06
C PHE A 154 4.19 -13.76 13.74
N ILE A 155 3.17 -13.63 12.90
CA ILE A 155 3.26 -12.88 11.64
C ILE A 155 3.62 -11.41 11.93
N LEU A 156 2.96 -10.77 12.89
CA LEU A 156 3.27 -9.39 13.27
C LEU A 156 4.70 -9.24 13.81
N MET A 157 5.21 -10.20 14.60
CA MET A 157 6.60 -10.19 15.07
C MET A 157 7.60 -10.30 13.91
N ILE A 158 7.31 -11.15 12.91
CA ILE A 158 8.16 -11.29 11.71
C ILE A 158 8.19 -9.98 10.92
N ILE A 159 7.07 -9.29 10.79
CA ILE A 159 6.94 -8.02 10.08
C ILE A 159 7.63 -6.88 10.85
N ALA A 160 7.54 -6.86 12.16
CA ALA A 160 8.06 -5.77 13.00
C ALA A 160 9.57 -5.56 12.84
N VAL A 161 10.36 -6.62 12.72
CA VAL A 161 11.82 -6.52 12.64
C VAL A 161 12.29 -5.76 11.39
N PRO A 162 11.90 -6.14 10.15
CA PRO A 162 12.30 -5.38 8.96
C PRO A 162 11.65 -3.99 8.92
N SER A 163 10.42 -3.84 9.42
CA SER A 163 9.72 -2.55 9.49
C SER A 163 10.48 -1.53 10.34
N LEU A 164 10.89 -1.93 11.56
CA LEU A 164 11.66 -1.04 12.44
C LEU A 164 13.04 -0.72 11.86
N LYS A 165 13.72 -1.69 11.22
CA LYS A 165 15.00 -1.42 10.55
C LYS A 165 14.86 -0.39 9.43
N LEU A 166 13.80 -0.50 8.62
CA LEU A 166 13.52 0.46 7.57
C LEU A 166 13.19 1.85 8.13
N LEU A 167 12.35 1.90 9.17
CA LEU A 167 11.97 3.14 9.84
C LEU A 167 13.21 3.90 10.36
N TYR A 168 14.06 3.23 11.14
CA TYR A 168 15.27 3.84 11.65
C TYR A 168 16.26 4.25 10.56
N TYR A 169 16.34 3.48 9.47
CA TYR A 169 17.20 3.84 8.35
C TYR A 169 16.72 5.10 7.61
N ALA A 170 15.42 5.23 7.40
CA ALA A 170 14.84 6.39 6.72
C ALA A 170 14.87 7.66 7.59
N ASP A 171 14.72 7.50 8.92
CA ASP A 171 14.69 8.62 9.88
C ASP A 171 16.08 9.11 10.30
N THR A 172 17.11 8.28 10.18
CA THR A 172 18.47 8.66 10.55
C THR A 172 19.13 9.44 9.41
N VAL A 173 19.26 10.75 9.60
CA VAL A 173 19.95 11.62 8.64
C VAL A 173 21.40 11.17 8.50
N GLN A 174 21.82 10.88 7.28
CA GLN A 174 23.20 10.52 6.95
C GLN A 174 24.11 11.77 6.96
N GLU A 175 25.42 11.57 7.05
CA GLU A 175 26.37 12.66 6.83
C GLU A 175 26.11 13.25 5.45
N SER A 176 25.65 14.50 5.41
CA SER A 176 25.22 15.19 4.19
C SER A 176 26.25 16.20 3.72
N GLU A 177 26.43 16.28 2.41
CA GLU A 177 27.36 17.22 1.76
C GLU A 177 26.75 18.63 1.63
N MET A 178 25.41 18.73 1.66
CA MET A 178 24.69 20.01 1.56
C MET A 178 23.30 19.92 2.22
N THR A 179 22.72 21.09 2.50
CA THR A 179 21.39 21.26 3.07
C THR A 179 20.48 22.02 2.11
N VAL A 180 19.23 21.59 2.00
CA VAL A 180 18.17 22.35 1.33
C VAL A 180 17.02 22.53 2.31
N LYS A 181 16.56 23.76 2.46
CA LYS A 181 15.37 24.09 3.22
C LYS A 181 14.17 24.18 2.28
N ILE A 182 13.08 23.54 2.67
CA ILE A 182 11.83 23.43 1.92
C ILE A 182 10.72 24.05 2.75
N THR A 183 10.07 25.09 2.23
CA THR A 183 8.96 25.76 2.91
C THR A 183 7.68 25.56 2.10
N GLY A 184 6.65 25.00 2.75
CA GLY A 184 5.31 24.90 2.17
C GLY A 184 4.53 26.20 2.30
N ASN A 185 3.88 26.61 1.23
CA ASN A 185 2.99 27.75 1.16
C ASN A 185 1.68 27.38 0.48
N GLN A 186 0.62 28.14 0.68
CA GLN A 186 -0.66 27.97 -0.04
C GLN A 186 -0.63 28.79 -1.35
N TRP A 187 -0.35 28.20 -2.54
CA TRP A 187 -0.13 26.77 -2.84
C TRP A 187 1.08 26.65 -3.76
N PHE A 188 2.26 26.64 -3.22
CA PHE A 188 3.55 26.51 -3.90
C PHE A 188 4.64 26.08 -2.90
N TRP A 189 5.81 25.74 -3.40
CA TRP A 189 6.97 25.42 -2.58
C TRP A 189 8.03 26.50 -2.72
N SER A 190 8.68 26.90 -1.60
CA SER A 190 9.90 27.72 -1.61
C SER A 190 11.09 26.86 -1.24
N TYR A 191 12.16 27.02 -1.97
CA TYR A 191 13.43 26.31 -1.76
C TYR A 191 14.54 27.26 -1.42
N SER A 192 15.39 26.91 -0.43
CA SER A 192 16.54 27.69 0.02
C SER A 192 17.77 26.79 0.12
N TYR A 193 18.93 27.29 -0.35
CA TYR A 193 20.22 26.60 -0.36
C TYR A 193 21.23 27.36 0.51
N PRO A 194 21.19 27.23 1.85
CA PRO A 194 22.01 28.02 2.76
C PRO A 194 23.52 27.81 2.56
N ASP A 195 23.93 26.62 2.12
CA ASP A 195 25.35 26.29 1.90
C ASP A 195 25.92 26.88 0.60
N HIS A 196 25.07 27.46 -0.25
CA HIS A 196 25.43 27.95 -1.59
C HIS A 196 25.14 29.45 -1.81
N GLY A 197 25.17 30.25 -0.73
CA GLY A 197 25.03 31.71 -0.79
C GLY A 197 23.60 32.19 -0.73
N ASP A 198 22.76 31.47 0.06
CA ASP A 198 21.36 31.82 0.32
C ASP A 198 20.53 32.03 -0.96
N ILE A 199 20.64 31.07 -1.90
CA ILE A 199 19.79 31.03 -3.09
C ILE A 199 18.37 30.68 -2.62
N ASP A 200 17.43 31.58 -2.80
CA ASP A 200 16.02 31.41 -2.45
C ASP A 200 15.12 31.63 -3.66
N PHE A 201 14.21 30.68 -3.92
CA PHE A 201 13.23 30.82 -5.00
C PHE A 201 11.93 30.08 -4.71
N ASP A 202 10.85 30.50 -5.38
CA ASP A 202 9.57 29.87 -5.36
C ASP A 202 9.40 28.95 -6.59
N SER A 203 8.68 27.87 -6.37
CA SER A 203 8.40 26.83 -7.37
C SER A 203 6.88 26.68 -7.50
N VAL A 204 6.33 27.18 -8.60
CA VAL A 204 4.89 27.27 -8.85
C VAL A 204 4.50 26.36 -10.01
N LEU A 205 3.31 25.76 -9.95
CA LEU A 205 2.75 24.94 -11.02
C LEU A 205 2.70 25.73 -12.33
N VAL A 206 3.18 25.12 -13.42
CA VAL A 206 2.99 25.64 -14.79
C VAL A 206 1.55 25.38 -15.24
N PRO A 207 0.79 26.41 -15.62
CA PRO A 207 -0.57 26.28 -16.17
C PRO A 207 -0.61 25.42 -17.43
N ASP A 208 -1.76 24.78 -17.70
CA ASP A 208 -1.92 23.86 -18.82
C ASP A 208 -1.64 24.49 -20.20
N ASP A 209 -1.93 25.78 -20.37
CA ASP A 209 -1.71 26.55 -21.59
C ASP A 209 -0.26 27.04 -21.77
N GLU A 210 0.57 26.97 -20.74
CA GLU A 210 1.98 27.35 -20.77
C GLU A 210 2.92 26.12 -20.83
N LEU A 211 2.37 24.90 -20.79
CA LEU A 211 3.15 23.67 -20.84
C LEU A 211 3.89 23.51 -22.16
N LYS A 212 5.18 23.20 -22.07
CA LYS A 212 6.02 22.85 -23.22
C LYS A 212 5.89 21.36 -23.57
N GLU A 213 6.28 21.00 -24.78
CA GLU A 213 6.30 19.60 -25.22
C GLU A 213 7.18 18.74 -24.29
N GLY A 214 6.63 17.62 -23.83
CA GLY A 214 7.29 16.70 -22.91
C GLY A 214 7.10 17.00 -21.41
N GLN A 215 6.61 18.18 -21.06
CA GLN A 215 6.30 18.50 -19.66
C GLN A 215 5.02 17.81 -19.19
N PRO A 216 5.06 17.05 -18.08
CA PRO A 216 3.88 16.37 -17.58
C PRO A 216 2.91 17.36 -16.92
N ARG A 217 1.65 17.28 -17.34
CA ARG A 217 0.55 18.07 -16.78
C ARG A 217 0.44 17.86 -15.28
N LEU A 218 0.20 18.93 -14.51
CA LEU A 218 0.04 18.95 -13.05
C LEU A 218 1.29 18.54 -12.23
N LEU A 219 2.41 18.28 -12.89
CA LEU A 219 3.66 17.91 -12.24
C LEU A 219 4.81 18.89 -12.56
N SER A 220 4.67 19.70 -13.61
CA SER A 220 5.71 20.64 -14.03
C SER A 220 5.58 21.97 -13.27
N VAL A 221 6.72 22.52 -12.90
CA VAL A 221 6.86 23.80 -12.22
C VAL A 221 7.72 24.76 -13.04
N ASP A 222 7.63 26.04 -12.76
CA ASP A 222 8.47 27.08 -13.37
C ASP A 222 9.94 26.94 -12.95
N ASN A 223 10.21 26.74 -11.65
CA ASN A 223 11.54 26.59 -11.08
C ASN A 223 11.67 25.24 -10.35
N PRO A 224 12.19 24.19 -11.00
CA PRO A 224 12.45 22.91 -10.34
C PRO A 224 13.55 23.04 -9.28
N ILE A 225 13.44 22.27 -8.21
CA ILE A 225 14.55 22.11 -7.26
C ILE A 225 15.67 21.31 -7.95
N VAL A 226 16.89 21.81 -7.93
CA VAL A 226 18.04 21.15 -8.56
C VAL A 226 18.92 20.49 -7.50
N LEU A 227 19.20 19.21 -7.64
CA LEU A 227 20.01 18.45 -6.70
C LEU A 227 21.11 17.66 -7.43
N PRO A 228 22.32 17.56 -6.87
CA PRO A 228 23.37 16.74 -7.45
C PRO A 228 23.06 15.24 -7.25
N ALA A 229 23.20 14.43 -8.29
CA ALA A 229 23.15 12.98 -8.20
C ALA A 229 24.32 12.45 -7.35
N GLU A 230 24.16 11.22 -6.84
CA GLU A 230 25.19 10.52 -6.04
C GLU A 230 25.72 11.37 -4.86
N THR A 231 24.80 12.17 -4.24
CA THR A 231 25.13 13.08 -3.16
C THR A 231 24.09 12.97 -2.05
N ALA A 232 24.54 12.86 -0.81
CA ALA A 232 23.64 12.90 0.35
C ALA A 232 23.26 14.36 0.64
N VAL A 233 21.97 14.66 0.53
CA VAL A 233 21.40 15.97 0.75
C VAL A 233 20.50 15.93 1.99
N ARG A 234 20.74 16.83 2.93
CA ARG A 234 19.88 17.06 4.08
C ARG A 234 18.71 17.94 3.67
N LEU A 235 17.49 17.52 4.01
CA LEU A 235 16.27 18.24 3.72
C LEU A 235 15.63 18.73 5.02
N LEU A 236 15.39 20.03 5.11
CA LEU A 236 14.72 20.68 6.24
C LEU A 236 13.35 21.17 5.79
N PHE A 237 12.29 20.74 6.48
CA PHE A 237 10.91 21.02 6.09
C PHE A 237 10.23 21.92 7.13
N THR A 238 9.62 23.00 6.66
CA THR A 238 8.76 23.87 7.45
C THR A 238 7.60 24.38 6.59
N SER A 239 6.69 25.14 7.19
CA SER A 239 5.60 25.81 6.48
C SER A 239 5.42 27.24 6.98
N ALA A 240 4.95 28.11 6.10
CA ALA A 240 4.63 29.49 6.41
C ALA A 240 3.18 29.69 6.87
N ASP A 241 2.28 28.75 6.60
CA ASP A 241 0.84 28.94 6.81
C ASP A 241 0.15 27.70 7.44
N VAL A 242 -0.14 26.64 6.70
CA VAL A 242 -0.79 25.42 7.16
C VAL A 242 0.15 24.23 7.04
N ILE A 243 -0.26 23.05 7.50
CA ILE A 243 0.52 21.84 7.29
C ILE A 243 0.45 21.45 5.82
N HIS A 244 1.61 21.18 5.21
CA HIS A 244 1.79 20.55 3.91
C HIS A 244 2.59 19.26 4.08
N ASN A 245 2.65 18.41 3.07
CA ASN A 245 3.53 17.25 3.06
C ASN A 245 4.30 17.19 1.75
N TRP A 246 5.62 17.21 1.82
CA TRP A 246 6.50 17.09 0.68
C TRP A 246 6.74 15.60 0.39
N ALA A 247 6.16 15.10 -0.72
CA ALA A 247 6.21 13.69 -1.05
C ALA A 247 6.70 13.47 -2.48
N VAL A 248 7.79 12.70 -2.61
CA VAL A 248 8.37 12.26 -3.89
C VAL A 248 8.50 10.74 -3.88
N PRO A 249 7.54 10.03 -4.49
CA PRO A 249 7.41 8.59 -4.39
C PRO A 249 8.66 7.80 -4.86
N SER A 250 9.28 8.21 -5.97
CA SER A 250 10.48 7.55 -6.49
C SER A 250 11.70 7.63 -5.57
N LEU A 251 11.73 8.61 -4.67
CA LEU A 251 12.79 8.81 -3.68
C LEU A 251 12.46 8.24 -2.30
N GLY A 252 11.21 7.82 -2.08
CA GLY A 252 10.75 7.32 -0.78
C GLY A 252 10.70 8.40 0.31
N VAL A 253 10.71 9.68 -0.07
CA VAL A 253 10.58 10.81 0.87
C VAL A 253 9.11 11.20 0.96
N LYS A 254 8.61 11.27 2.18
CA LYS A 254 7.27 11.78 2.50
C LYS A 254 7.29 12.33 3.92
N LEU A 255 7.34 13.67 4.05
CA LEU A 255 7.46 14.31 5.35
C LEU A 255 6.64 15.59 5.42
N ASP A 256 6.04 15.83 6.59
CA ASP A 256 5.22 17.00 6.85
C ASP A 256 6.07 18.25 7.00
N ALA A 257 5.64 19.32 6.33
CA ALA A 257 6.08 20.68 6.53
C ALA A 257 5.09 21.39 7.47
N VAL A 258 5.49 21.56 8.73
CA VAL A 258 4.62 22.03 9.82
C VAL A 258 4.97 23.46 10.21
N PRO A 259 3.99 24.39 10.32
CA PRO A 259 4.25 25.75 10.79
C PRO A 259 4.89 25.79 12.17
N GLY A 260 5.94 26.60 12.33
CA GLY A 260 6.63 26.77 13.60
C GLY A 260 7.51 25.59 14.05
N ARG A 261 7.68 24.57 13.20
CA ARG A 261 8.54 23.41 13.43
C ARG A 261 9.44 23.19 12.22
N ILE A 262 10.63 22.66 12.44
CA ILE A 262 11.52 22.17 11.39
C ILE A 262 11.58 20.64 11.53
N ASN A 263 11.08 19.95 10.52
CA ASN A 263 11.26 18.53 10.36
C ASN A 263 12.48 18.27 9.47
N GLU A 264 13.12 17.13 9.64
CA GLU A 264 14.38 16.81 8.99
C GLU A 264 14.30 15.43 8.34
N SER A 265 14.85 15.31 7.15
CA SER A 265 15.07 14.05 6.44
C SER A 265 16.31 14.18 5.55
N TRP A 266 16.57 13.15 4.76
CA TRP A 266 17.68 13.14 3.82
C TRP A 266 17.29 12.43 2.54
N VAL A 267 18.00 12.74 1.47
CA VAL A 267 17.87 12.06 0.18
C VAL A 267 19.25 11.82 -0.45
N HIS A 268 19.38 10.70 -1.12
CA HIS A 268 20.50 10.39 -2.00
C HIS A 268 19.90 9.89 -3.31
N ILE A 269 20.03 10.70 -4.37
CA ILE A 269 19.47 10.37 -5.68
C ILE A 269 20.51 9.58 -6.45
N SER A 270 20.20 8.35 -6.84
CA SER A 270 21.15 7.41 -7.44
C SER A 270 21.41 7.65 -8.94
N ALA A 271 20.63 8.52 -9.60
CA ALA A 271 20.77 8.80 -11.03
C ALA A 271 20.30 10.21 -11.39
N GLU A 272 20.88 10.75 -12.45
CA GLU A 272 20.43 11.98 -13.08
C GLU A 272 19.04 11.78 -13.71
N GLY A 273 18.21 12.84 -13.73
CA GLY A 273 16.89 12.82 -14.33
C GLY A 273 15.87 13.70 -13.61
N ASP A 274 14.62 13.61 -14.05
CA ASP A 274 13.50 14.35 -13.50
C ASP A 274 12.66 13.47 -12.58
N TYR A 275 12.41 13.95 -11.37
CA TYR A 275 11.61 13.25 -10.36
C TYR A 275 10.47 14.13 -9.91
N TYR A 276 9.30 13.54 -9.78
CA TYR A 276 8.08 14.29 -9.51
C TYR A 276 7.39 13.83 -8.23
N GLY A 277 6.76 14.79 -7.59
CA GLY A 277 5.99 14.58 -6.39
C GLY A 277 4.84 15.57 -6.28
N MET A 278 4.10 15.47 -5.19
CA MET A 278 2.97 16.35 -4.90
C MET A 278 2.84 16.58 -3.41
N CYS A 279 2.15 17.68 -3.03
CA CYS A 279 1.70 17.86 -1.67
C CYS A 279 0.77 16.69 -1.26
N SER A 280 1.04 16.07 -0.11
CA SER A 280 0.33 14.88 0.37
C SER A 280 -0.35 15.07 1.73
N GLU A 281 -0.50 16.32 2.20
CA GLU A 281 -1.33 16.71 3.35
C GLU A 281 -2.30 17.80 2.91
N LEU A 282 -3.60 17.62 3.21
CA LEU A 282 -4.66 18.52 2.75
C LEU A 282 -4.45 19.95 3.27
N CYS A 283 -4.09 20.85 2.37
CA CYS A 283 -3.70 22.22 2.68
C CYS A 283 -4.65 23.31 2.13
N GLY A 284 -5.81 22.94 1.62
CA GLY A 284 -6.83 23.88 1.12
C GLY A 284 -7.27 23.61 -0.32
N VAL A 285 -7.84 24.63 -0.99
CA VAL A 285 -8.54 24.48 -2.27
C VAL A 285 -7.62 24.05 -3.42
N ASN A 286 -6.36 24.49 -3.43
CA ASN A 286 -5.38 24.15 -4.46
C ASN A 286 -4.37 23.08 -3.99
N HIS A 287 -4.73 22.24 -3.00
CA HIS A 287 -3.89 21.16 -2.52
C HIS A 287 -3.32 20.26 -3.64
N GLY A 288 -4.10 19.94 -4.66
CA GLY A 288 -3.69 19.14 -5.82
C GLY A 288 -2.93 19.93 -6.90
N PHE A 289 -2.61 21.21 -6.67
CA PHE A 289 -2.02 22.12 -7.66
C PHE A 289 -0.70 22.73 -7.16
N MET A 290 0.02 22.05 -6.26
CA MET A 290 1.37 22.41 -5.79
C MET A 290 2.29 21.20 -5.90
N PRO A 291 2.72 20.87 -7.12
CA PRO A 291 3.62 19.76 -7.38
C PRO A 291 5.04 20.03 -6.92
N ILE A 292 5.84 18.95 -6.93
CA ILE A 292 7.27 18.96 -6.68
C ILE A 292 7.93 18.43 -7.93
N HIS A 293 8.88 19.17 -8.47
CA HIS A 293 9.72 18.75 -9.58
C HIS A 293 11.19 18.86 -9.18
N ILE A 294 11.89 17.74 -9.12
CA ILE A 294 13.32 17.67 -8.83
C ILE A 294 14.04 17.39 -10.14
N LYS A 295 15.04 18.20 -10.45
CA LYS A 295 16.00 17.95 -11.50
C LYS A 295 17.30 17.47 -10.86
N SER A 296 17.58 16.18 -10.98
CA SER A 296 18.85 15.60 -10.53
C SER A 296 19.87 15.69 -11.65
N VAL A 297 21.02 16.29 -11.37
CA VAL A 297 22.08 16.59 -12.36
C VAL A 297 23.41 16.09 -11.87
N SER A 298 24.41 16.06 -12.75
CA SER A 298 25.80 15.77 -12.34
C SER A 298 26.33 16.82 -11.35
N LYS A 299 27.33 16.46 -10.54
CA LYS A 299 27.98 17.43 -9.61
C LYS A 299 28.56 18.65 -10.36
N ALA A 300 29.02 18.47 -11.59
CA ALA A 300 29.57 19.56 -12.42
C ALA A 300 28.45 20.51 -12.87
N GLU A 301 27.36 19.96 -13.41
CA GLU A 301 26.19 20.77 -13.82
C GLU A 301 25.51 21.46 -12.64
N PHE A 302 25.52 20.82 -11.45
CA PHE A 302 25.03 21.44 -10.23
C PHE A 302 25.87 22.68 -9.86
N ALA A 303 27.20 22.59 -9.96
CA ALA A 303 28.08 23.72 -9.69
C ALA A 303 27.85 24.90 -10.67
N GLU A 304 27.63 24.60 -11.96
CA GLU A 304 27.28 25.62 -12.96
C GLU A 304 25.91 26.24 -12.70
N TRP A 305 24.93 25.40 -12.32
CA TRP A 305 23.62 25.88 -11.94
C TRP A 305 23.68 26.83 -10.73
N VAL A 306 24.47 26.50 -9.70
CA VAL A 306 24.65 27.36 -8.50
C VAL A 306 25.12 28.75 -8.88
N GLU A 307 26.09 28.88 -9.80
CA GLU A 307 26.56 30.19 -10.22
C GLU A 307 25.47 30.96 -10.99
N THR A 308 24.74 30.30 -11.87
CA THR A 308 23.62 30.91 -12.61
C THR A 308 22.49 31.31 -11.66
N ALA A 309 22.14 30.45 -10.71
CA ALA A 309 21.09 30.67 -9.73
C ALA A 309 21.41 31.83 -8.79
N LYS A 310 22.68 32.03 -8.40
CA LYS A 310 23.09 33.21 -7.64
C LYS A 310 22.80 34.51 -8.40
N GLU A 311 23.05 34.52 -9.70
CA GLU A 311 22.77 35.73 -10.51
C GLU A 311 21.26 35.93 -10.70
N GLU A 312 20.51 34.87 -10.96
CA GLU A 312 19.08 34.90 -11.24
C GLU A 312 18.24 35.22 -10.00
N PHE A 313 18.54 34.60 -8.86
CA PHE A 313 17.74 34.69 -7.64
C PHE A 313 18.27 35.70 -6.60
N ALA A 314 19.58 36.08 -6.63
CA ALA A 314 20.11 37.11 -5.74
C ALA A 314 19.66 38.54 -6.13
N ALA A 315 19.30 38.78 -7.36
CA ALA A 315 18.80 40.09 -7.84
C ALA A 315 17.43 40.47 -7.25
N THR A 316 16.82 39.62 -6.46
CA THR A 316 15.43 39.74 -5.97
C THR A 316 15.30 40.09 -4.48
N GLU A 317 16.38 40.32 -3.79
CA GLU A 317 16.31 40.73 -2.36
C GLU A 317 15.51 42.04 -2.17
N ASN A 318 15.39 42.88 -3.21
CA ASN A 318 14.56 44.10 -3.21
C ASN A 318 13.09 43.86 -3.63
N ASP A 319 12.71 42.66 -4.12
CA ASP A 319 11.39 42.39 -4.71
C ASP A 319 10.54 41.35 -3.95
N GLY A 320 10.89 40.98 -2.74
CA GLY A 320 10.18 39.97 -1.94
C GLY A 320 8.65 40.23 -1.79
N ALA A 321 8.25 41.51 -1.84
CA ALA A 321 6.82 41.89 -1.83
C ALA A 321 6.14 41.68 -3.20
N PHE A 322 6.88 41.78 -4.29
CA PHE A 322 6.35 41.64 -5.66
C PHE A 322 6.10 40.18 -6.03
N ARG A 323 6.99 39.25 -5.62
CA ARG A 323 6.87 37.80 -5.89
C ARG A 323 5.65 37.18 -5.23
N LEU A 324 5.34 37.55 -3.98
CA LEU A 324 4.14 37.07 -3.28
C LEU A 324 2.84 37.51 -3.97
N THR A 325 2.85 38.67 -4.62
CA THR A 325 1.70 39.18 -5.36
C THR A 325 1.54 38.52 -6.73
N ASP A 326 2.65 38.18 -7.40
CA ASP A 326 2.64 37.55 -8.73
C ASP A 326 2.32 36.05 -8.64
N ALA A 327 2.92 35.33 -7.68
CA ALA A 327 2.57 33.95 -7.37
C ALA A 327 1.09 33.80 -6.98
N ARG A 328 0.55 34.71 -6.15
CA ARG A 328 -0.87 34.77 -5.80
C ARG A 328 -1.79 35.15 -6.96
N ALA A 329 -1.31 35.90 -7.94
CA ALA A 329 -2.07 36.26 -9.13
C ALA A 329 -2.20 35.11 -10.12
N ARG A 330 -1.18 34.24 -10.24
CA ARG A 330 -1.19 33.06 -11.11
C ARG A 330 -2.07 31.90 -10.57
N ILE A 331 -2.42 31.92 -9.29
CA ILE A 331 -3.23 30.88 -8.62
C ILE A 331 -4.74 31.22 -8.62
N ARG A 332 -5.12 32.42 -9.09
CA ARG A 332 -6.54 32.83 -9.23
C ARG A 332 -7.08 32.53 -10.59
#